data_508a4f1b112fb50e56f63aea554a7b08
#
_entry.id   508a4f1b112fb50e56f63aea554a7b08
#
_cell.length_a   1.000
_cell.length_b   1.000
_cell.length_c   1.000
_cell.angle_alpha   90.00
_cell.angle_beta   90.00
_cell.angle_gamma   90.00
#
_symmetry.space_group_name_H-M   'P 1'
#
loop_
_entity.id
_entity.type
_entity.pdbx_description
1 polymer ?
#
loop_
_entity_poly.entity_id
_entity_poly.type
_entity_poly.pdbx_seq_one_letter_code
_entity_poly.pdbx_strand_id
1 'polypeptide(L)'
;MAFLYENMDFMRENGYTAELPAYIPENLNPNFELRPYQKMAFENFITHYESPRRPKPTQVLFHMATGSGKTLIMAGLMLYLYKQGYRNFLFFVNLSNIVEKTKENFLNAASSKYLYADEIVLDGERIHINQVDNFQYAERDAINICFATTQG
;
A
#
# COMPACT_ATOMS: atom_id res chain seq x y z
N MET A 1 11.66 -18.29 -19.21
CA MET A 1 11.65 -17.41 -18.05
C MET A 1 10.24 -17.36 -17.48
N ALA A 2 10.08 -17.70 -16.22
CA ALA A 2 8.78 -17.66 -15.57
C ALA A 2 8.39 -16.22 -15.18
N PHE A 3 7.11 -15.88 -15.34
CA PHE A 3 6.60 -14.62 -14.81
C PHE A 3 6.57 -14.64 -13.29
N LEU A 4 6.59 -13.46 -12.68
CA LEU A 4 6.59 -13.35 -11.23
C LEU A 4 5.38 -14.05 -10.59
N TYR A 5 4.18 -13.92 -11.18
CA TYR A 5 2.98 -14.55 -10.64
C TYR A 5 3.10 -16.08 -10.65
N GLU A 6 3.75 -16.66 -11.66
CA GLU A 6 3.96 -18.11 -11.72
C GLU A 6 4.86 -18.58 -10.58
N ASN A 7 5.92 -17.83 -10.29
CA ASN A 7 6.80 -18.12 -9.17
C ASN A 7 6.07 -17.99 -7.83
N MET A 8 5.21 -16.99 -7.69
CA MET A 8 4.42 -16.80 -6.48
C MET A 8 3.42 -17.93 -6.27
N ASP A 9 2.77 -18.39 -7.33
CA ASP A 9 1.85 -19.52 -7.25
C ASP A 9 2.58 -20.80 -6.81
N PHE A 10 3.74 -21.06 -7.37
CA PHE A 10 4.58 -22.18 -6.98
C PHE A 10 4.97 -22.10 -5.49
N MET A 11 5.42 -20.93 -5.04
CA MET A 11 5.80 -20.72 -3.64
C MET A 11 4.61 -20.93 -2.71
N ARG A 12 3.44 -20.44 -3.10
CA ARG A 12 2.21 -20.59 -2.30
C ARG A 12 1.80 -22.03 -2.16
N GLU A 13 1.83 -22.78 -3.26
CA GLU A 13 1.49 -24.21 -3.25
C GLU A 13 2.44 -25.01 -2.36
N ASN A 14 3.68 -24.56 -2.20
CA ASN A 14 4.69 -25.21 -1.37
C ASN A 14 4.84 -24.60 0.02
N GLY A 15 3.98 -23.64 0.38
CA GLY A 15 3.99 -23.04 1.72
C GLY A 15 5.12 -22.05 1.98
N TYR A 16 5.71 -21.48 0.94
CA TYR A 16 6.86 -20.56 1.07
C TYR A 16 6.51 -19.09 1.02
N THR A 17 5.22 -18.73 0.88
CA THR A 17 4.83 -17.33 0.89
C THR A 17 4.76 -16.78 2.33
N ALA A 18 5.08 -15.50 2.48
CA ALA A 18 4.88 -14.81 3.75
C ALA A 18 3.40 -14.76 4.11
N GLU A 19 3.10 -14.79 5.39
CA GLU A 19 1.75 -14.56 5.89
C GLU A 19 1.48 -13.06 5.97
N LEU A 20 0.21 -12.67 5.79
CA LEU A 20 -0.22 -11.28 5.94
C LEU A 20 0.05 -10.80 7.37
N PRO A 21 0.91 -9.79 7.57
CA PRO A 21 1.15 -9.25 8.90
C PRO A 21 -0.12 -8.64 9.50
N ALA A 22 -0.40 -8.95 10.77
CA ALA A 22 -1.60 -8.48 11.44
C ALA A 22 -1.72 -6.95 11.47
N TYR A 23 -0.59 -6.23 11.55
CA TYR A 23 -0.63 -4.77 11.61
C TYR A 23 -1.20 -4.12 10.35
N ILE A 24 -1.20 -4.81 9.20
CA ILE A 24 -1.79 -4.26 7.99
C ILE A 24 -3.32 -4.16 8.13
N PRO A 25 -4.07 -5.27 8.31
CA PRO A 25 -5.52 -5.14 8.47
C PRO A 25 -5.93 -4.37 9.73
N GLU A 26 -5.15 -4.43 10.82
CA GLU A 26 -5.44 -3.69 12.04
C GLU A 26 -5.40 -2.17 11.85
N ASN A 27 -4.63 -1.68 10.90
CA ASN A 27 -4.48 -0.24 10.63
C ASN A 27 -5.22 0.22 9.38
N LEU A 28 -5.92 -0.66 8.71
CA LEU A 28 -6.87 -0.31 7.66
C LEU A 28 -8.25 -0.10 8.24
N ASN A 29 -9.14 0.58 7.49
CA ASN A 29 -10.48 0.87 7.95
C ASN A 29 -11.24 -0.44 8.23
N PRO A 30 -11.79 -0.66 9.44
CA PRO A 30 -12.46 -1.90 9.79
C PRO A 30 -13.75 -2.14 9.00
N ASN A 31 -14.27 -1.12 8.30
CA ASN A 31 -15.43 -1.29 7.41
C ASN A 31 -15.07 -2.04 6.12
N PHE A 32 -13.78 -2.20 5.81
CA PHE A 32 -13.33 -2.96 4.65
C PHE A 32 -12.85 -4.32 5.09
N GLU A 33 -13.59 -5.36 4.73
CA GLU A 33 -13.14 -6.73 4.90
C GLU A 33 -12.23 -7.10 3.73
N LEU A 34 -11.02 -7.53 4.03
CA LEU A 34 -10.07 -7.94 3.01
C LEU A 34 -10.53 -9.23 2.34
N ARG A 35 -10.64 -9.17 1.02
CA ARG A 35 -10.96 -10.34 0.20
C ARG A 35 -9.74 -11.25 0.06
N PRO A 36 -9.93 -12.56 -0.19
CA PRO A 36 -8.80 -13.49 -0.32
C PRO A 36 -7.73 -13.04 -1.32
N TYR A 37 -8.12 -12.51 -2.48
CA TYR A 37 -7.16 -12.05 -3.49
C TYR A 37 -6.40 -10.80 -3.04
N GLN A 38 -6.99 -9.96 -2.18
CA GLN A 38 -6.28 -8.80 -1.61
C GLN A 38 -5.22 -9.26 -0.61
N LYS A 39 -5.56 -10.22 0.24
CA LYS A 39 -4.60 -10.83 1.18
C LYS A 39 -3.44 -11.46 0.41
N MET A 40 -3.74 -12.18 -0.66
CA MET A 40 -2.70 -12.77 -1.53
C MET A 40 -1.81 -11.71 -2.17
N ALA A 41 -2.36 -10.57 -2.58
CA ALA A 41 -1.58 -9.48 -3.15
C ALA A 41 -0.56 -8.95 -2.15
N PHE A 42 -0.94 -8.75 -0.89
CA PHE A 42 0.00 -8.36 0.17
C PHE A 42 1.07 -9.42 0.39
N GLU A 43 0.65 -10.67 0.54
CA GLU A 43 1.57 -11.78 0.80
C GLU A 43 2.58 -11.96 -0.33
N ASN A 44 2.11 -11.89 -1.56
CA ASN A 44 2.98 -11.99 -2.73
C ASN A 44 3.99 -10.85 -2.81
N PHE A 45 3.54 -9.61 -2.56
CA PHE A 45 4.45 -8.46 -2.55
C PHE A 45 5.52 -8.62 -1.47
N ILE A 46 5.12 -8.95 -0.25
CA ILE A 46 6.05 -9.10 0.87
C ILE A 46 7.05 -10.22 0.59
N THR A 47 6.59 -11.34 0.08
CA THR A 47 7.45 -12.47 -0.28
C THR A 47 8.50 -12.04 -1.31
N HIS A 48 8.07 -11.32 -2.35
CA HIS A 48 8.99 -10.81 -3.37
C HIS A 48 9.96 -9.78 -2.81
N TYR A 49 9.45 -8.81 -2.03
CA TYR A 49 10.25 -7.73 -1.46
C TYR A 49 11.34 -8.27 -0.51
N GLU A 50 11.00 -9.27 0.29
CA GLU A 50 11.94 -9.85 1.25
C GLU A 50 12.92 -10.85 0.63
N SER A 51 12.73 -11.21 -0.63
CA SER A 51 13.66 -12.10 -1.33
C SER A 51 15.02 -11.44 -1.47
N PRO A 52 16.11 -12.10 -1.05
CA PRO A 52 17.45 -11.55 -1.18
C PRO A 52 17.91 -11.41 -2.64
N ARG A 53 17.24 -12.09 -3.56
CA ARG A 53 17.58 -12.08 -5.00
C ARG A 53 16.64 -11.19 -5.82
N ARG A 54 15.77 -10.41 -5.19
CA ARG A 54 14.89 -9.52 -5.95
C ARG A 54 15.71 -8.51 -6.76
N PRO A 55 15.29 -8.16 -7.98
CA PRO A 55 15.91 -7.07 -8.72
C PRO A 55 15.76 -5.74 -7.98
N LYS A 56 16.75 -4.88 -8.09
CA LYS A 56 16.73 -3.52 -7.53
C LYS A 56 16.95 -2.52 -8.65
N PRO A 57 16.17 -1.43 -8.70
CA PRO A 57 15.03 -1.13 -7.81
C PRO A 57 13.89 -2.14 -7.95
N THR A 58 13.08 -2.27 -6.88
CA THR A 58 11.92 -3.15 -6.92
C THR A 58 10.83 -2.55 -7.79
N GLN A 59 10.41 -3.27 -8.81
CA GLN A 59 9.33 -2.87 -9.72
C GLN A 59 8.33 -4.00 -9.79
N VAL A 60 7.07 -3.72 -9.44
CA VAL A 60 6.01 -4.72 -9.40
C VAL A 60 4.75 -4.17 -10.04
N LEU A 61 4.11 -4.97 -10.86
CA LEU A 61 2.82 -4.68 -11.46
C LEU A 61 1.74 -5.50 -10.76
N PHE A 62 0.73 -4.82 -10.24
CA PHE A 62 -0.50 -5.44 -9.76
C PHE A 62 -1.54 -5.34 -10.86
N HIS A 63 -1.82 -6.46 -11.52
CA HIS A 63 -2.83 -6.52 -12.57
C HIS A 63 -4.14 -7.03 -11.98
N MET A 64 -5.06 -6.11 -11.72
CA MET A 64 -6.32 -6.39 -11.03
C MET A 64 -7.46 -5.65 -11.74
N ALA A 65 -8.65 -6.24 -11.70
CA ALA A 65 -9.83 -5.67 -12.31
C ALA A 65 -10.23 -4.33 -11.66
N THR A 66 -10.91 -3.48 -12.42
CA THR A 66 -11.52 -2.26 -11.89
C THR A 66 -12.52 -2.61 -10.79
N GLY A 67 -12.49 -1.87 -9.68
CA GLY A 67 -13.35 -2.14 -8.53
C GLY A 67 -12.86 -3.26 -7.62
N SER A 68 -11.64 -3.78 -7.83
CA SER A 68 -11.06 -4.85 -7.01
C SER A 68 -10.46 -4.37 -5.69
N GLY A 69 -10.44 -3.04 -5.44
CA GLY A 69 -9.87 -2.49 -4.22
C GLY A 69 -8.37 -2.27 -4.28
N LYS A 70 -7.82 -1.90 -5.44
CA LYS A 70 -6.39 -1.62 -5.62
C LYS A 70 -5.88 -0.54 -4.67
N THR A 71 -6.68 0.49 -4.42
CA THR A 71 -6.30 1.61 -3.56
C THR A 71 -6.11 1.15 -2.11
N LEU A 72 -6.95 0.23 -1.66
CA LEU A 72 -6.81 -0.36 -0.32
C LEU A 72 -5.50 -1.16 -0.21
N ILE A 73 -5.13 -1.87 -1.26
CA ILE A 73 -3.85 -2.58 -1.31
C ILE A 73 -2.69 -1.59 -1.23
N MET A 74 -2.76 -0.49 -1.97
CA MET A 74 -1.73 0.56 -1.90
C MET A 74 -1.60 1.13 -0.48
N ALA A 75 -2.74 1.39 0.18
CA ALA A 75 -2.75 1.88 1.54
C ALA A 75 -2.06 0.90 2.51
N GLY A 76 -2.37 -0.39 2.39
CA GLY A 76 -1.73 -1.42 3.22
C GLY A 76 -0.24 -1.59 2.93
N LEU A 77 0.16 -1.48 1.67
CA LEU A 77 1.58 -1.56 1.31
C LEU A 77 2.37 -0.36 1.83
N MET A 78 1.76 0.82 1.93
CA MET A 78 2.41 1.97 2.57
C MET A 78 2.70 1.71 4.05
N LEU A 79 1.80 1.01 4.76
CA LEU A 79 2.05 0.59 6.14
C LEU A 79 3.25 -0.36 6.21
N TYR A 80 3.31 -1.35 5.34
CA TYR A 80 4.43 -2.28 5.28
C TYR A 80 5.74 -1.56 4.98
N LEU A 81 5.74 -0.70 3.97
CA LEU A 81 6.95 0.02 3.55
C LEU A 81 7.39 1.04 4.61
N TYR A 82 6.46 1.63 5.36
CA TYR A 82 6.81 2.48 6.49
C TYR A 82 7.66 1.70 7.50
N LYS A 83 7.28 0.47 7.81
CA LYS A 83 8.05 -0.37 8.72
C LYS A 83 9.42 -0.78 8.14
N GLN A 84 9.58 -0.72 6.82
CA GLN A 84 10.87 -0.95 6.16
C GLN A 84 11.75 0.30 6.14
N GLY A 85 11.26 1.42 6.65
CA GLY A 85 12.01 2.67 6.74
C GLY A 85 11.61 3.76 5.74
N TYR A 86 10.67 3.48 4.85
CA TYR A 86 10.22 4.48 3.88
C TYR A 86 9.23 5.44 4.52
N ARG A 87 9.36 6.72 4.18
CA ARG A 87 8.51 7.80 4.71
C ARG A 87 7.82 8.59 3.62
N ASN A 88 8.37 8.58 2.41
CA ASN A 88 7.96 9.44 1.31
C ASN A 88 7.35 8.58 0.20
N PHE A 89 6.11 8.90 -0.17
CA PHE A 89 5.35 8.15 -1.16
C PHE A 89 4.82 9.10 -2.23
N LEU A 90 5.10 8.79 -3.49
CA LEU A 90 4.55 9.51 -4.62
C LEU A 90 3.42 8.70 -5.23
N PHE A 91 2.21 9.26 -5.19
CA PHE A 91 1.03 8.66 -5.79
C PHE A 91 0.74 9.36 -7.12
N PHE A 92 0.85 8.61 -8.18
CA PHE A 92 0.78 9.17 -9.53
C PHE A 92 -0.44 8.62 -10.27
N VAL A 93 -1.28 9.51 -10.79
CA VAL A 93 -2.44 9.14 -11.61
C VAL A 93 -2.50 10.04 -12.85
N ASN A 94 -3.20 9.56 -13.87
CA ASN A 94 -3.26 10.27 -15.13
C ASN A 94 -4.40 11.31 -15.24
N LEU A 95 -5.39 11.27 -14.33
CA LEU A 95 -6.55 12.17 -14.37
C LEU A 95 -6.73 12.92 -13.05
N SER A 96 -6.95 14.23 -13.13
CA SER A 96 -7.07 15.07 -11.95
C SER A 96 -8.31 14.76 -11.09
N ASN A 97 -9.43 14.34 -11.70
CA ASN A 97 -10.62 13.95 -10.93
C ASN A 97 -10.38 12.68 -10.09
N ILE A 98 -9.53 11.77 -10.59
CA ILE A 98 -9.15 10.57 -9.85
C ILE A 98 -8.25 10.93 -8.68
N VAL A 99 -7.35 11.90 -8.85
CA VAL A 99 -6.50 12.39 -7.76
C VAL A 99 -7.35 12.91 -6.60
N GLU A 100 -8.37 13.73 -6.89
CA GLU A 100 -9.19 14.31 -5.83
C GLU A 100 -9.96 13.24 -5.04
N LYS A 101 -10.52 12.24 -5.73
CA LYS A 101 -11.18 11.11 -5.05
C LYS A 101 -10.19 10.31 -4.22
N THR A 102 -8.99 10.08 -4.72
CA THR A 102 -7.96 9.33 -4.03
C THR A 102 -7.48 10.08 -2.80
N LYS A 103 -7.25 11.38 -2.91
CA LYS A 103 -6.91 12.22 -1.75
C LYS A 103 -7.97 12.10 -0.65
N GLU A 104 -9.24 12.18 -1.03
CA GLU A 104 -10.35 12.04 -0.09
C GLU A 104 -10.26 10.73 0.69
N ASN A 105 -10.00 9.64 -0.01
CA ASN A 105 -9.93 8.31 0.60
C ASN A 105 -8.70 8.13 1.50
N PHE A 106 -7.59 8.79 1.20
CA PHE A 106 -6.39 8.74 2.04
C PHE A 106 -6.41 9.71 3.21
N LEU A 107 -7.09 10.84 3.08
CA LEU A 107 -6.92 11.97 4.00
C LEU A 107 -8.14 12.30 4.84
N ASN A 108 -9.36 12.04 4.36
CA ASN A 108 -10.57 12.43 5.06
C ASN A 108 -11.15 11.29 5.89
N ALA A 109 -10.88 11.32 7.20
CA ALA A 109 -11.36 10.30 8.13
C ALA A 109 -12.89 10.26 8.25
N ALA A 110 -13.60 11.32 7.85
CA ALA A 110 -15.05 11.36 7.83
C ALA A 110 -15.67 10.72 6.57
N SER A 111 -14.84 10.45 5.55
CA SER A 111 -15.30 9.78 4.33
C SER A 111 -15.67 8.32 4.61
N SER A 112 -16.79 7.86 4.05
CA SER A 112 -17.18 6.45 4.13
C SER A 112 -16.19 5.51 3.45
N LYS A 113 -15.34 6.05 2.58
CA LYS A 113 -14.31 5.30 1.84
C LYS A 113 -12.90 5.55 2.35
N TYR A 114 -12.76 6.14 3.56
CA TYR A 114 -11.46 6.35 4.17
C TYR A 114 -10.74 5.01 4.34
N LEU A 115 -9.46 4.96 3.97
CA LEU A 115 -8.73 3.70 3.82
C LEU A 115 -8.13 3.19 5.13
N TYR A 116 -7.84 4.07 6.08
CA TYR A 116 -7.15 3.69 7.31
C TYR A 116 -8.07 3.61 8.51
N ALA A 117 -7.60 2.98 9.57
CA ALA A 117 -8.23 3.02 10.88
C ALA A 117 -8.21 4.46 11.43
N ASP A 118 -9.03 4.75 12.44
CA ASP A 118 -9.07 6.08 13.08
C ASP A 118 -7.71 6.48 13.63
N GLU A 119 -6.96 5.50 14.15
CA GLU A 119 -5.58 5.69 14.58
C GLU A 119 -4.71 4.65 13.91
N ILE A 120 -3.59 5.09 13.34
CA ILE A 120 -2.58 4.19 12.79
C ILE A 120 -1.50 4.05 13.85
N VAL A 121 -1.29 2.81 14.31
CA VAL A 121 -0.27 2.50 15.32
C VAL A 121 0.65 1.43 14.78
N LEU A 122 1.92 1.77 14.64
CA LEU A 122 2.98 0.85 14.19
C LEU A 122 4.09 0.84 15.22
N ASP A 123 4.43 -0.35 15.71
CA ASP A 123 5.46 -0.54 16.75
C ASP A 123 5.20 0.31 18.01
N GLY A 124 3.92 0.47 18.39
CA GLY A 124 3.53 1.24 19.57
C GLY A 124 3.50 2.75 19.37
N GLU A 125 3.83 3.25 18.18
CA GLU A 125 3.82 4.68 17.88
C GLU A 125 2.65 5.05 16.98
N ARG A 126 2.04 6.20 17.26
CA ARG A 126 0.98 6.76 16.41
C ARG A 126 1.60 7.40 15.18
N ILE A 127 1.06 7.04 14.03
CA ILE A 127 1.50 7.54 12.73
C ILE A 127 0.32 8.26 12.09
N HIS A 128 0.57 9.35 11.40
CA HIS A 128 -0.47 10.04 10.64
C HIS A 128 -0.12 10.13 9.16
N ILE A 129 -1.13 10.41 8.36
CA ILE A 129 -0.96 10.63 6.93
C ILE A 129 -0.72 12.12 6.71
N ASN A 130 0.40 12.46 6.12
CA ASN A 130 0.79 13.83 5.86
C ASN A 130 0.82 14.07 4.35
N GLN A 131 -0.08 14.92 3.86
CA GLN A 131 -0.05 15.34 2.45
C GLN A 131 1.02 16.40 2.27
N VAL A 132 1.87 16.24 1.27
CA VAL A 132 2.90 17.22 0.92
C VAL A 132 2.86 17.53 -0.57
N ASP A 133 3.21 18.77 -0.93
CA ASP A 133 3.39 19.16 -2.34
C ASP A 133 4.80 18.82 -2.82
N ASN A 134 5.74 18.77 -1.88
CA ASN A 134 7.09 18.27 -2.12
C ASN A 134 7.64 17.71 -0.81
N PHE A 135 8.67 16.87 -0.89
CA PHE A 135 9.17 16.12 0.27
C PHE A 135 10.08 16.93 1.21
N GLN A 136 10.32 18.20 0.94
CA GLN A 136 11.03 19.06 1.91
C GLN A 136 10.20 19.29 3.18
N TYR A 137 8.87 19.09 3.12
CA TYR A 137 7.95 19.22 4.25
C TYR A 137 7.61 17.86 4.87
N ALA A 138 8.38 16.82 4.55
CA ALA A 138 8.14 15.49 5.08
C ALA A 138 8.37 15.43 6.59
N GLU A 139 7.52 14.69 7.28
CA GLU A 139 7.61 14.45 8.72
C GLU A 139 8.15 13.05 8.99
N ARG A 140 8.87 12.87 10.09
CA ARG A 140 9.52 11.59 10.41
C ARG A 140 8.53 10.50 10.85
N ASP A 141 7.47 10.88 11.55
CA ASP A 141 6.48 9.95 12.11
C ASP A 141 5.20 9.95 11.31
N ALA A 142 5.34 10.07 10.00
CA ALA A 142 4.20 10.16 9.09
C ALA A 142 4.45 9.38 7.82
N ILE A 143 3.35 8.95 7.21
CA ILE A 143 3.34 8.53 5.82
C ILE A 143 3.13 9.79 5.00
N ASN A 144 4.20 10.27 4.35
CA ASN A 144 4.17 11.50 3.57
C ASN A 144 3.78 11.17 2.14
N ILE A 145 2.64 11.69 1.68
CA ILE A 145 2.15 11.39 0.34
C ILE A 145 2.11 12.66 -0.49
N CYS A 146 2.77 12.63 -1.63
CA CYS A 146 2.65 13.62 -2.67
C CYS A 146 1.77 13.05 -3.79
N PHE A 147 0.64 13.70 -4.07
CA PHE A 147 -0.25 13.31 -5.16
C PHE A 147 0.08 14.13 -6.40
N ALA A 148 0.28 13.45 -7.52
CA ALA A 148 0.63 14.09 -8.78
C ALA A 148 -0.18 13.52 -9.94
N THR A 149 -0.35 14.34 -10.97
CA THR A 149 -0.98 13.91 -12.22
C THR A 149 -0.06 14.17 -13.40
N THR A 150 -0.29 13.44 -14.50
CA THR A 150 0.40 13.70 -15.76
C THR A 150 -0.15 14.93 -16.50
N GLN A 151 -1.24 15.50 -16.03
CA GLN A 151 -1.90 16.66 -16.66
C GLN A 151 -1.49 18.00 -16.03
N GLY A 152 -0.55 17.95 -15.16
CA GLY A 152 -0.06 19.15 -14.47
C GLY A 152 -0.09 19.04 -12.99
#